data_bf5ac863d00ae458897da2d0cd73901a
#
_entry.id   bf5ac863d00ae458897da2d0cd73901a
#
_cell.length_a   1.000
_cell.length_b   1.000
_cell.length_c   1.000
_cell.angle_alpha   90.00
_cell.angle_beta   90.00
_cell.angle_gamma   90.00
#
_symmetry.space_group_name_H-M   'P 1'
#
loop_
_entity.id
_entity.type
_entity.pdbx_description
1 polymer ?
#
loop_
_entity_poly.entity_id
_entity_poly.type
_entity_poly.pdbx_seq_one_letter_code
_entity_poly.pdbx_strand_id
1 'polypeptide(L)'
;GGLVALVVLPTLLYALAFLNVYRGEHPWLRLSRWIYAHVPPGTTIAYEAWDHRLPLTLQQAGVLRWPDEFHQPALDPYVPDSAAKLRAWLEQLAASDYVLIASNRLYGSTARWPARYPLMRRYYECLFGGALGYRLVTLPDVERQPRLGPLAWVADPFGAAGLASPLPPERERPAPLTLHPGRADESLTVYDHPRPLLFQNVARLSPQEMARLFNDLLGEEIGKNPVFDCQNDRGAIAHNPAPVYNTISRRPFVFSSGDHLDWRKDRKI
;
A
#
# COMPACT_ATOMS: atom_id res chain seq x y z
N GLY A 1 3.76 8.75 45.66
CA GLY A 1 3.65 9.66 44.49
C GLY A 1 4.59 9.37 43.34
N GLY A 2 5.89 9.02 43.57
CA GLY A 2 6.89 8.89 42.50
C GLY A 2 6.60 7.82 41.45
N LEU A 3 6.13 6.65 41.86
CA LEU A 3 5.79 5.54 40.95
C LEU A 3 4.64 5.90 40.00
N VAL A 4 3.62 6.60 40.51
CA VAL A 4 2.49 7.08 39.70
C VAL A 4 2.98 8.09 38.68
N ALA A 5 3.82 9.04 39.08
CA ALA A 5 4.39 10.02 38.12
C ALA A 5 5.26 9.37 37.05
N LEU A 6 6.00 8.32 37.37
CA LEU A 6 6.83 7.57 36.42
C LEU A 6 6.01 6.87 35.33
N VAL A 7 4.79 6.47 35.61
CA VAL A 7 3.89 5.85 34.64
C VAL A 7 3.07 6.90 33.89
N VAL A 8 2.46 7.85 34.64
CA VAL A 8 1.52 8.82 34.04
C VAL A 8 2.24 9.79 33.11
N LEU A 9 3.42 10.28 33.45
CA LEU A 9 4.10 11.29 32.65
C LEU A 9 4.52 10.79 31.27
N PRO A 10 5.19 9.63 31.11
CA PRO A 10 5.51 9.09 29.78
C PRO A 10 4.27 8.79 28.95
N THR A 11 3.21 8.25 29.59
CA THR A 11 1.94 7.98 28.91
C THR A 11 1.30 9.25 28.38
N LEU A 12 1.27 10.32 29.19
CA LEU A 12 0.76 11.63 28.77
C LEU A 12 1.58 12.22 27.63
N LEU A 13 2.92 12.17 27.74
CA LEU A 13 3.81 12.68 26.67
C LEU A 13 3.61 11.92 25.37
N TYR A 14 3.46 10.59 25.43
CA TYR A 14 3.16 9.77 24.25
C TYR A 14 1.78 10.12 23.66
N ALA A 15 0.75 10.28 24.49
CA ALA A 15 -0.58 10.68 24.05
C ALA A 15 -0.56 12.05 23.35
N LEU A 16 0.16 13.02 23.88
CA LEU A 16 0.33 14.34 23.26
C LEU A 16 1.10 14.26 21.93
N ALA A 17 2.12 13.39 21.85
CA ALA A 17 2.84 13.13 20.62
C ALA A 17 1.94 12.49 19.57
N PHE A 18 1.11 11.53 20.00
CA PHE A 18 0.16 10.83 19.14
C PHE A 18 -0.89 11.79 18.56
N LEU A 19 -1.44 12.70 19.36
CA LEU A 19 -2.37 13.72 18.88
C LEU A 19 -1.80 14.59 17.75
N ASN A 20 -0.47 14.74 17.68
CA ASN A 20 0.16 15.48 16.60
C ASN A 20 -0.02 14.83 15.23
N VAL A 21 -0.27 13.52 15.16
CA VAL A 21 -0.55 12.79 13.92
C VAL A 21 -1.79 13.34 13.24
N TYR A 22 -2.81 13.71 14.01
CA TYR A 22 -4.10 14.21 13.51
C TYR A 22 -4.12 15.71 13.14
N ARG A 23 -3.01 16.42 13.31
CA ARG A 23 -2.90 17.84 12.91
C ARG A 23 -2.73 18.05 11.40
N GLY A 24 -2.46 16.98 10.66
CA GLY A 24 -2.27 17.02 9.21
C GLY A 24 -3.42 16.41 8.45
N GLU A 25 -3.40 16.63 7.14
CA GLU A 25 -4.29 15.94 6.23
C GLU A 25 -3.94 14.44 6.20
N HIS A 26 -4.96 13.59 6.04
CA HIS A 26 -4.81 12.14 5.98
C HIS A 26 -3.85 11.74 4.84
N PRO A 27 -2.93 10.76 5.05
CA PRO A 27 -1.90 10.39 4.07
C PRO A 27 -2.46 10.03 2.69
N TRP A 28 -3.58 9.34 2.62
CA TRP A 28 -4.24 9.01 1.36
C TRP A 28 -4.73 10.24 0.59
N LEU A 29 -5.26 11.24 1.27
CA LEU A 29 -5.66 12.49 0.64
C LEU A 29 -4.45 13.24 0.08
N ARG A 30 -3.36 13.30 0.84
CA ARG A 30 -2.11 13.95 0.41
C ARG A 30 -1.51 13.26 -0.81
N LEU A 31 -1.43 11.92 -0.79
CA LEU A 31 -0.96 11.17 -1.95
C LEU A 31 -1.90 11.35 -3.14
N SER A 32 -3.21 11.32 -2.93
CA SER A 32 -4.19 11.52 -4.01
C SER A 32 -4.05 12.89 -4.67
N ARG A 33 -3.87 13.95 -3.87
CA ARG A 33 -3.60 15.31 -4.41
C ARG A 33 -2.32 15.35 -5.22
N TRP A 34 -1.28 14.68 -4.73
CA TRP A 34 -0.02 14.61 -5.45
C TRP A 34 -0.17 13.88 -6.79
N ILE A 35 -0.84 12.74 -6.79
CA ILE A 35 -1.10 11.96 -8.02
C ILE A 35 -1.85 12.83 -9.03
N TYR A 36 -2.94 13.48 -8.65
CA TYR A 36 -3.71 14.34 -9.56
C TYR A 36 -2.94 15.57 -10.06
N ALA A 37 -1.92 16.02 -9.33
CA ALA A 37 -1.10 17.17 -9.72
C ALA A 37 0.07 16.79 -10.64
N HIS A 38 0.60 15.55 -10.54
CA HIS A 38 1.87 15.19 -11.16
C HIS A 38 1.78 14.01 -12.14
N VAL A 39 0.71 13.21 -12.06
CA VAL A 39 0.54 12.03 -12.93
C VAL A 39 -0.51 12.36 -13.98
N PRO A 40 -0.18 12.25 -15.28
CA PRO A 40 -1.12 12.52 -16.37
C PRO A 40 -2.34 11.57 -16.33
N PRO A 41 -3.54 12.04 -16.66
CA PRO A 41 -4.69 11.17 -16.90
C PRO A 41 -4.39 10.09 -17.96
N GLY A 42 -4.99 8.92 -17.81
CA GLY A 42 -4.74 7.77 -18.68
C GLY A 42 -3.51 6.93 -18.29
N THR A 43 -2.70 7.39 -17.32
CA THR A 43 -1.57 6.62 -16.79
C THR A 43 -2.05 5.34 -16.12
N THR A 44 -1.28 4.26 -16.21
CA THR A 44 -1.59 2.97 -15.58
C THR A 44 -0.96 2.90 -14.18
N ILE A 45 -1.79 2.82 -13.15
CA ILE A 45 -1.40 2.71 -11.75
C ILE A 45 -1.91 1.38 -11.20
N ALA A 46 -1.08 0.35 -11.16
CA ALA A 46 -1.45 -0.90 -10.50
C ALA A 46 -1.59 -0.70 -8.99
N TYR A 47 -2.58 -1.34 -8.39
CA TYR A 47 -2.79 -1.30 -6.95
C TYR A 47 -3.02 -2.70 -6.39
N GLU A 48 -2.69 -2.90 -5.11
CA GLU A 48 -2.95 -4.17 -4.44
C GLU A 48 -4.42 -4.26 -4.04
N ALA A 49 -5.12 -5.31 -4.51
CA ALA A 49 -6.48 -5.61 -4.08
C ALA A 49 -6.52 -5.84 -2.56
N TRP A 50 -7.68 -5.67 -1.94
CA TRP A 50 -7.92 -5.75 -0.48
C TRP A 50 -7.44 -4.55 0.33
N ASP A 51 -6.81 -3.58 -0.30
CA ASP A 51 -6.55 -2.28 0.31
C ASP A 51 -7.27 -1.19 -0.47
N HIS A 52 -7.20 0.06 0.00
CA HIS A 52 -7.90 1.17 -0.67
C HIS A 52 -7.30 1.49 -2.03
N ARG A 53 -8.17 1.64 -3.01
CA ARG A 53 -7.82 2.15 -4.32
C ARG A 53 -7.56 3.65 -4.24
N LEU A 54 -6.34 4.06 -4.56
CA LEU A 54 -5.96 5.46 -4.65
C LEU A 54 -5.65 5.84 -6.11
N PRO A 55 -5.80 7.11 -6.51
CA PRO A 55 -6.19 8.25 -5.69
C PRO A 55 -7.67 8.23 -5.30
N LEU A 56 -8.01 8.88 -4.18
CA LEU A 56 -9.40 9.06 -3.74
C LEU A 56 -10.10 10.10 -4.61
N THR A 57 -11.43 9.99 -4.73
CA THR A 57 -12.24 11.09 -5.28
C THR A 57 -12.11 12.31 -4.38
N LEU A 58 -11.69 13.43 -4.93
CA LEU A 58 -11.53 14.68 -4.18
C LEU A 58 -11.67 15.92 -5.08
N GLN A 59 -11.96 17.05 -4.47
CA GLN A 59 -11.95 18.34 -5.15
C GLN A 59 -10.55 18.95 -5.11
N GLN A 60 -10.01 19.30 -6.29
CA GLN A 60 -8.71 19.94 -6.42
C GLN A 60 -8.80 21.10 -7.41
N ALA A 61 -8.35 22.28 -6.99
CA ALA A 61 -8.42 23.52 -7.78
C ALA A 61 -9.82 23.81 -8.34
N GLY A 62 -10.88 23.53 -7.59
CA GLY A 62 -12.26 23.72 -8.00
C GLY A 62 -12.84 22.63 -8.90
N VAL A 63 -12.04 21.63 -9.30
CA VAL A 63 -12.44 20.51 -10.14
C VAL A 63 -12.56 19.25 -9.32
N LEU A 64 -13.65 18.49 -9.53
CA LEU A 64 -13.81 17.16 -8.93
C LEU A 64 -12.98 16.16 -9.74
N ARG A 65 -12.05 15.48 -9.09
CA ARG A 65 -11.15 14.50 -9.68
C ARG A 65 -11.57 13.09 -9.26
N TRP A 66 -11.41 12.14 -10.16
CA TRP A 66 -11.89 10.77 -10.00
C TRP A 66 -10.79 9.75 -10.23
N PRO A 67 -10.76 8.63 -9.48
CA PRO A 67 -9.81 7.53 -9.73
C PRO A 67 -9.85 6.99 -11.17
N ASP A 68 -11.03 7.05 -11.81
CA ASP A 68 -11.24 6.56 -13.18
C ASP A 68 -10.54 7.40 -14.26
N GLU A 69 -9.87 8.49 -13.88
CA GLU A 69 -8.92 9.18 -14.76
C GLU A 69 -7.67 8.34 -15.06
N PHE A 70 -7.45 7.26 -14.31
CA PHE A 70 -6.31 6.35 -14.44
C PHE A 70 -6.75 4.93 -14.75
N HIS A 71 -5.92 4.18 -15.48
CA HIS A 71 -6.08 2.75 -15.62
C HIS A 71 -5.53 2.06 -14.36
N GLN A 72 -6.37 1.30 -13.66
CA GLN A 72 -5.99 0.75 -12.36
C GLN A 72 -6.18 -0.77 -12.32
N PRO A 73 -5.23 -1.56 -12.86
CA PRO A 73 -5.25 -3.01 -12.72
C PRO A 73 -5.04 -3.40 -11.26
N ALA A 74 -5.85 -4.35 -10.80
CA ALA A 74 -5.77 -4.88 -9.45
C ALA A 74 -4.82 -6.07 -9.40
N LEU A 75 -3.83 -6.02 -8.51
CA LEU A 75 -3.00 -7.15 -8.13
C LEU A 75 -3.65 -7.81 -6.91
N ASP A 76 -4.05 -9.09 -7.02
CA ASP A 76 -4.66 -9.82 -5.89
C ASP A 76 -3.62 -10.68 -5.16
N PRO A 77 -3.14 -10.25 -3.97
CA PRO A 77 -2.12 -10.96 -3.23
C PRO A 77 -2.62 -12.24 -2.56
N TYR A 78 -3.93 -12.37 -2.31
CA TYR A 78 -4.49 -13.52 -1.61
C TYR A 78 -4.90 -14.69 -2.51
N VAL A 79 -4.89 -14.52 -3.82
CA VAL A 79 -4.97 -15.66 -4.74
C VAL A 79 -3.80 -16.59 -4.44
N PRO A 80 -4.03 -17.92 -4.37
CA PRO A 80 -2.96 -18.89 -4.11
C PRO A 80 -1.77 -18.72 -5.04
N ASP A 81 -0.57 -18.83 -4.48
CA ASP A 81 0.66 -18.70 -5.25
C ASP A 81 0.74 -19.79 -6.30
N SER A 82 0.95 -19.39 -7.54
CA SER A 82 1.00 -20.28 -8.71
C SER A 82 1.79 -19.62 -9.85
N ALA A 83 2.25 -20.42 -10.81
CA ALA A 83 2.89 -19.90 -12.01
C ALA A 83 1.95 -19.00 -12.83
N ALA A 84 0.65 -19.31 -12.85
CA ALA A 84 -0.35 -18.50 -13.53
C ALA A 84 -0.52 -17.11 -12.85
N LYS A 85 -0.59 -17.07 -11.51
CA LYS A 85 -0.61 -15.82 -10.77
C LYS A 85 0.64 -14.99 -11.06
N LEU A 86 1.82 -15.61 -10.99
CA LEU A 86 3.07 -14.91 -11.25
C LEU A 86 3.10 -14.32 -12.66
N ARG A 87 2.73 -15.09 -13.68
CA ARG A 87 2.67 -14.62 -15.08
C ARG A 87 1.76 -13.41 -15.21
N ALA A 88 0.53 -13.51 -14.74
CA ALA A 88 -0.44 -12.41 -14.81
C ALA A 88 0.05 -11.15 -14.10
N TRP A 89 0.70 -11.31 -12.94
CA TRP A 89 1.26 -10.19 -12.20
C TRP A 89 2.42 -9.53 -12.94
N LEU A 90 3.34 -10.31 -13.53
CA LEU A 90 4.47 -9.76 -14.27
C LEU A 90 4.03 -9.02 -15.53
N GLU A 91 2.99 -9.51 -16.22
CA GLU A 91 2.38 -8.81 -17.36
C GLU A 91 1.76 -7.47 -16.92
N GLN A 92 0.99 -7.47 -15.82
CA GLN A 92 0.41 -6.24 -15.29
C GLN A 92 1.48 -5.25 -14.81
N LEU A 93 2.52 -5.73 -14.11
CA LEU A 93 3.62 -4.89 -13.66
C LEU A 93 4.39 -4.30 -14.84
N ALA A 94 4.72 -5.09 -15.87
CA ALA A 94 5.41 -4.57 -17.06
C ALA A 94 4.60 -3.51 -17.81
N ALA A 95 3.27 -3.63 -17.81
CA ALA A 95 2.36 -2.68 -18.44
C ALA A 95 2.06 -1.44 -17.58
N SER A 96 2.42 -1.45 -16.29
CA SER A 96 2.07 -0.36 -15.37
C SER A 96 3.16 0.70 -15.30
N ASP A 97 2.74 1.96 -15.25
CA ASP A 97 3.63 3.11 -15.04
C ASP A 97 3.98 3.28 -13.57
N TYR A 98 3.04 2.94 -12.70
CA TYR A 98 3.19 3.01 -11.25
C TYR A 98 2.62 1.77 -10.58
N VAL A 99 3.18 1.45 -9.40
CA VAL A 99 2.60 0.52 -8.43
C VAL A 99 2.30 1.31 -7.16
N LEU A 100 1.09 1.16 -6.65
CA LEU A 100 0.61 1.83 -5.46
C LEU A 100 0.28 0.82 -4.36
N ILE A 101 0.88 1.02 -3.20
CA ILE A 101 0.59 0.29 -1.96
C ILE A 101 -0.05 1.29 -1.01
N ALA A 102 -1.30 1.07 -0.63
CA ALA A 102 -2.05 2.04 0.17
C ALA A 102 -1.71 2.01 1.66
N SER A 103 -1.31 0.85 2.18
CA SER A 103 -0.91 0.65 3.58
C SER A 103 0.02 -0.55 3.75
N ASN A 104 0.38 -0.86 4.99
CA ASN A 104 1.16 -2.06 5.31
C ASN A 104 0.30 -3.33 5.47
N ARG A 105 -0.98 -3.28 5.16
CA ARG A 105 -1.90 -4.41 5.34
C ARG A 105 -1.37 -5.70 4.72
N LEU A 106 -0.92 -5.62 3.47
CA LEU A 106 -0.56 -6.80 2.68
C LEU A 106 0.89 -7.23 2.89
N TYR A 107 1.85 -6.33 2.79
CA TYR A 107 3.24 -6.70 3.05
C TYR A 107 3.48 -7.00 4.54
N GLY A 108 2.73 -6.35 5.45
CA GLY A 108 2.78 -6.63 6.88
C GLY A 108 2.17 -7.98 7.27
N SER A 109 1.30 -8.56 6.45
CA SER A 109 0.68 -9.87 6.69
C SER A 109 1.33 -10.99 5.87
N THR A 110 1.29 -10.91 4.54
CA THR A 110 1.69 -12.02 3.65
C THR A 110 3.20 -12.27 3.67
N ALA A 111 4.03 -11.22 3.61
CA ALA A 111 5.47 -11.38 3.58
C ALA A 111 6.08 -11.99 4.85
N ARG A 112 5.34 -11.98 5.96
CA ARG A 112 5.75 -12.61 7.23
C ARG A 112 5.65 -14.13 7.21
N TRP A 113 4.96 -14.69 6.23
CA TRP A 113 4.72 -16.12 6.11
C TRP A 113 5.26 -16.65 4.78
N PRO A 114 6.60 -16.65 4.56
CA PRO A 114 7.20 -17.02 3.30
C PRO A 114 6.90 -18.47 2.89
N ALA A 115 6.72 -19.38 3.86
CA ALA A 115 6.33 -20.75 3.57
C ALA A 115 4.91 -20.87 2.97
N ARG A 116 4.02 -19.91 3.26
CA ARG A 116 2.65 -19.89 2.71
C ARG A 116 2.51 -19.00 1.48
N TYR A 117 3.28 -17.90 1.45
CA TYR A 117 3.21 -16.88 0.40
C TYR A 117 4.61 -16.56 -0.14
N PRO A 118 5.31 -17.55 -0.74
CA PRO A 118 6.68 -17.35 -1.23
C PRO A 118 6.77 -16.31 -2.34
N LEU A 119 5.78 -16.26 -3.25
CA LEU A 119 5.72 -15.26 -4.32
C LEU A 119 5.53 -13.85 -3.76
N MET A 120 4.65 -13.70 -2.77
CA MET A 120 4.40 -12.39 -2.15
C MET A 120 5.63 -11.88 -1.42
N ARG A 121 6.32 -12.77 -0.69
CA ARG A 121 7.58 -12.42 -0.03
C ARG A 121 8.60 -11.91 -1.05
N ARG A 122 8.84 -12.66 -2.11
CA ARG A 122 9.80 -12.30 -3.17
C ARG A 122 9.38 -11.03 -3.92
N TYR A 123 8.09 -10.86 -4.17
CA TYR A 123 7.56 -9.65 -4.81
C TYR A 123 7.93 -8.39 -4.01
N TYR A 124 7.68 -8.37 -2.70
CA TYR A 124 8.02 -7.21 -1.88
C TYR A 124 9.53 -7.01 -1.75
N GLU A 125 10.31 -8.07 -1.63
CA GLU A 125 11.78 -7.97 -1.63
C GLU A 125 12.29 -7.31 -2.91
N CYS A 126 11.81 -7.75 -4.06
CA CYS A 126 12.22 -7.22 -5.36
C CYS A 126 11.67 -5.80 -5.62
N LEU A 127 10.45 -5.50 -5.19
CA LEU A 127 9.86 -4.17 -5.35
C LEU A 127 10.57 -3.14 -4.47
N PHE A 128 10.75 -3.45 -3.18
CA PHE A 128 11.37 -2.54 -2.22
C PHE A 128 12.88 -2.38 -2.47
N GLY A 129 13.53 -3.44 -2.92
CA GLY A 129 14.93 -3.41 -3.35
C GLY A 129 15.17 -2.81 -4.74
N GLY A 130 14.10 -2.46 -5.48
CA GLY A 130 14.21 -1.86 -6.82
C GLY A 130 14.51 -2.84 -7.94
N ALA A 131 14.66 -4.15 -7.66
CA ALA A 131 15.01 -5.16 -8.65
C ALA A 131 13.96 -5.34 -9.76
N LEU A 132 12.67 -5.06 -9.45
CA LEU A 132 11.58 -5.04 -10.44
C LEU A 132 11.62 -3.83 -11.38
N GLY A 133 12.65 -2.98 -11.30
CA GLY A 133 12.75 -1.79 -12.15
C GLY A 133 11.90 -0.61 -11.69
N TYR A 134 11.33 -0.71 -10.51
CA TYR A 134 10.54 0.35 -9.89
C TYR A 134 11.35 1.12 -8.87
N ARG A 135 11.08 2.42 -8.75
CA ARG A 135 11.69 3.32 -7.77
C ARG A 135 10.62 3.99 -6.94
N LEU A 136 10.82 4.03 -5.62
CA LEU A 136 9.93 4.76 -4.72
C LEU A 136 9.92 6.24 -5.09
N VAL A 137 8.74 6.81 -5.28
CA VAL A 137 8.53 8.25 -5.41
C VAL A 137 8.64 8.87 -4.03
N THR A 138 9.65 9.68 -3.83
CA THR A 138 9.85 10.39 -2.55
C THR A 138 8.87 11.54 -2.45
N LEU A 139 7.89 11.40 -1.58
CA LEU A 139 6.88 12.42 -1.31
C LEU A 139 7.19 13.10 0.01
N PRO A 140 7.39 14.41 0.04
CA PRO A 140 7.58 15.10 1.30
C PRO A 140 6.31 15.04 2.14
N ASP A 141 6.45 14.75 3.44
CA ASP A 141 5.39 14.85 4.45
C ASP A 141 4.08 14.08 4.16
N VAL A 142 4.10 12.98 3.39
CA VAL A 142 2.87 12.21 3.12
C VAL A 142 2.31 11.62 4.41
N GLU A 143 3.16 11.23 5.34
CA GLU A 143 2.77 10.67 6.62
C GLU A 143 3.33 11.48 7.79
N ARG A 144 2.64 11.41 8.91
CA ARG A 144 3.13 11.97 10.18
C ARG A 144 3.35 10.85 11.17
N GLN A 145 4.41 10.98 11.95
CA GLN A 145 4.70 10.08 13.05
C GLN A 145 4.34 10.77 14.38
N PRO A 146 3.97 10.02 15.42
CA PRO A 146 3.85 10.56 16.77
C PRO A 146 5.13 11.29 17.13
N ARG A 147 5.03 12.60 17.39
CA ARG A 147 6.20 13.47 17.65
C ARG A 147 5.90 14.52 18.71
N LEU A 148 6.87 14.73 19.58
CA LEU A 148 6.86 15.80 20.57
C LEU A 148 8.23 16.48 20.59
N GLY A 149 8.34 17.68 20.02
CA GLY A 149 9.60 18.40 19.88
C GLY A 149 10.64 17.57 19.11
N PRO A 150 11.83 17.31 19.73
CA PRO A 150 12.91 16.55 19.10
C PRO A 150 12.70 15.03 19.14
N LEU A 151 11.66 14.52 19.82
CA LEU A 151 11.40 13.10 20.00
C LEU A 151 10.29 12.62 19.06
N ALA A 152 10.57 11.55 18.31
CA ALA A 152 9.59 10.86 17.46
C ALA A 152 9.52 9.37 17.79
N TRP A 153 8.33 8.78 17.61
CA TRP A 153 8.08 7.34 17.66
C TRP A 153 7.73 6.87 16.26
N VAL A 154 8.58 6.03 15.69
CA VAL A 154 8.43 5.54 14.32
C VAL A 154 8.24 4.04 14.33
N ALA A 155 7.06 3.59 13.94
CA ALA A 155 6.84 2.17 13.72
C ALA A 155 7.64 1.68 12.51
N ASP A 156 8.21 0.48 12.61
CA ASP A 156 8.90 -0.19 11.52
C ASP A 156 8.07 -1.37 10.99
N PRO A 157 7.13 -1.12 10.08
CA PRO A 157 6.33 -2.18 9.49
C PRO A 157 7.13 -3.08 8.54
N PHE A 158 8.25 -2.59 7.98
CA PHE A 158 9.11 -3.34 7.07
C PHE A 158 9.94 -4.37 7.82
N GLY A 159 10.69 -3.95 8.83
CA GLY A 159 11.45 -4.87 9.69
C GLY A 159 10.56 -5.86 10.41
N ALA A 160 9.37 -5.46 10.86
CA ALA A 160 8.37 -6.35 11.43
C ALA A 160 7.88 -7.42 10.44
N ALA A 161 7.91 -7.14 9.14
CA ALA A 161 7.62 -8.09 8.06
C ALA A 161 8.88 -8.85 7.58
N GLY A 162 10.05 -8.53 8.12
CA GLY A 162 11.34 -9.05 7.71
C GLY A 162 11.81 -8.53 6.34
N LEU A 163 11.30 -7.37 5.92
CA LEU A 163 11.63 -6.70 4.65
C LEU A 163 12.60 -5.54 4.89
N ALA A 164 13.44 -5.26 3.91
CA ALA A 164 14.18 -4.01 3.89
C ALA A 164 13.23 -2.84 3.62
N SER A 165 13.47 -1.72 4.30
CA SER A 165 12.68 -0.50 4.07
C SER A 165 13.05 0.14 2.74
N PRO A 166 12.09 0.51 1.89
CA PRO A 166 12.36 1.29 0.67
C PRO A 166 12.51 2.78 0.94
N LEU A 167 12.31 3.22 2.20
CA LEU A 167 12.30 4.63 2.55
C LEU A 167 13.72 5.20 2.63
N PRO A 168 13.92 6.47 2.29
CA PRO A 168 15.18 7.14 2.53
C PRO A 168 15.39 7.36 4.04
N PRO A 169 16.66 7.43 4.50
CA PRO A 169 17.00 7.50 5.93
C PRO A 169 16.34 8.65 6.69
N GLU A 170 16.12 9.80 6.05
CA GLU A 170 15.46 10.97 6.65
C GLU A 170 13.99 10.72 6.98
N ARG A 171 13.34 9.79 6.29
CA ARG A 171 11.97 9.36 6.58
C ARG A 171 11.90 8.29 7.66
N GLU A 172 12.94 7.50 7.80
CA GLU A 172 13.06 6.53 8.89
C GLU A 172 13.39 7.21 10.21
N ARG A 173 14.13 8.32 10.15
CA ARG A 173 14.54 9.09 11.34
C ARG A 173 14.12 10.55 11.21
N PRO A 174 12.82 10.85 11.37
CA PRO A 174 12.29 12.20 11.16
C PRO A 174 12.61 13.20 12.29
N ALA A 175 13.31 12.77 13.34
CA ALA A 175 13.68 13.60 14.47
C ALA A 175 15.06 13.21 15.02
N PRO A 176 15.77 14.14 15.71
CA PRO A 176 17.06 13.85 16.33
C PRO A 176 17.03 12.66 17.29
N LEU A 177 15.94 12.53 18.05
CA LEU A 177 15.67 11.38 18.93
C LEU A 177 14.52 10.59 18.31
N THR A 178 14.84 9.52 17.60
CA THR A 178 13.84 8.62 17.01
C THR A 178 13.84 7.30 17.74
N LEU A 179 12.70 6.96 18.32
CA LEU A 179 12.44 5.68 18.96
C LEU A 179 11.71 4.75 18.00
N HIS A 180 12.16 3.51 17.93
CA HIS A 180 11.52 2.47 17.12
C HIS A 180 10.85 1.44 18.03
N PRO A 181 9.57 1.63 18.42
CA PRO A 181 8.87 0.70 19.31
C PRO A 181 8.54 -0.64 18.63
N GLY A 182 8.98 -0.84 17.39
CA GLY A 182 8.67 -2.02 16.60
C GLY A 182 7.33 -1.86 15.87
N ARG A 183 6.36 -2.75 16.16
CA ARG A 183 5.05 -2.74 15.51
C ARG A 183 4.13 -1.70 16.16
N ALA A 184 3.45 -0.94 15.34
CA ALA A 184 2.24 -0.23 15.76
C ALA A 184 1.00 -1.06 15.44
N ASP A 185 -0.11 -0.74 16.08
CA ASP A 185 -1.40 -1.37 15.86
C ASP A 185 -1.89 -1.11 14.43
N GLU A 186 -2.61 -2.08 13.86
CA GLU A 186 -3.16 -1.97 12.50
C GLU A 186 -4.22 -0.87 12.39
N SER A 187 -4.92 -0.53 13.48
CA SER A 187 -5.86 0.59 13.49
C SER A 187 -5.15 1.89 13.09
N LEU A 188 -3.91 2.11 13.56
CA LEU A 188 -3.13 3.26 13.16
C LEU A 188 -2.52 3.09 11.76
N THR A 189 -1.84 1.97 11.51
CA THR A 189 -0.97 1.83 10.33
C THR A 189 -1.70 1.45 9.04
N VAL A 190 -2.93 0.98 9.15
CA VAL A 190 -3.77 0.61 8.00
C VAL A 190 -4.94 1.57 7.80
N TYR A 191 -5.56 2.04 8.88
CA TYR A 191 -6.80 2.81 8.79
C TYR A 191 -6.61 4.30 9.09
N ASP A 192 -6.04 4.64 10.25
CA ASP A 192 -5.95 6.04 10.69
C ASP A 192 -4.87 6.84 9.98
N HIS A 193 -3.64 6.31 9.98
CA HIS A 193 -2.47 6.96 9.38
C HIS A 193 -1.61 5.95 8.64
N PRO A 194 -2.15 5.37 7.54
CA PRO A 194 -1.41 4.46 6.69
C PRO A 194 -0.18 5.15 6.10
N ARG A 195 0.80 4.33 5.75
CA ARG A 195 1.99 4.76 5.00
C ARG A 195 1.84 4.33 3.55
N PRO A 196 1.22 5.13 2.69
CA PRO A 196 1.11 4.79 1.29
C PRO A 196 2.46 4.94 0.60
N LEU A 197 2.74 4.01 -0.31
CA LEU A 197 3.96 3.99 -1.13
C LEU A 197 3.57 4.02 -2.60
N LEU A 198 4.19 4.90 -3.36
CA LEU A 198 4.03 4.98 -4.80
C LEU A 198 5.38 4.68 -5.46
N PHE A 199 5.42 3.65 -6.29
CA PHE A 199 6.61 3.25 -7.02
C PHE A 199 6.43 3.57 -8.50
N GLN A 200 7.39 4.26 -9.11
CA GLN A 200 7.42 4.56 -10.53
C GLN A 200 8.22 3.52 -11.29
N ASN A 201 7.71 3.00 -12.38
CA ASN A 201 8.40 2.10 -13.28
C ASN A 201 9.44 2.89 -14.10
N VAL A 202 10.70 2.80 -13.69
CA VAL A 202 11.79 3.57 -14.31
C VAL A 202 12.62 2.74 -15.29
N ALA A 203 12.73 1.43 -15.06
CA ALA A 203 13.55 0.57 -15.91
C ALA A 203 12.76 -0.10 -17.04
N ARG A 204 11.43 -0.12 -16.96
CA ARG A 204 10.53 -0.71 -17.99
C ARG A 204 10.93 -2.15 -18.36
N LEU A 205 11.24 -2.97 -17.36
CA LEU A 205 11.59 -4.35 -17.56
C LEU A 205 10.44 -5.13 -18.22
N SER A 206 10.77 -6.02 -19.13
CA SER A 206 9.82 -6.97 -19.70
C SER A 206 9.36 -8.01 -18.67
N PRO A 207 8.21 -8.68 -18.87
CA PRO A 207 7.78 -9.77 -18.01
C PRO A 207 8.82 -10.88 -17.88
N GLN A 208 9.57 -11.16 -18.95
CA GLN A 208 10.63 -12.19 -18.98
C GLN A 208 11.84 -11.80 -18.14
N GLU A 209 12.25 -10.52 -18.17
CA GLU A 209 13.34 -10.02 -17.31
C GLU A 209 12.94 -10.08 -15.84
N MET A 210 11.72 -9.65 -15.51
CA MET A 210 11.20 -9.75 -14.14
C MET A 210 11.07 -11.22 -13.69
N ALA A 211 10.66 -12.15 -14.57
CA ALA A 211 10.49 -13.56 -14.24
C ALA A 211 11.78 -14.21 -13.71
N ARG A 212 12.95 -13.75 -14.18
CA ARG A 212 14.25 -14.27 -13.72
C ARG A 212 14.47 -14.10 -12.23
N LEU A 213 13.82 -13.09 -11.62
CA LEU A 213 13.90 -12.83 -10.18
C LEU A 213 13.15 -13.86 -9.33
N PHE A 214 12.36 -14.71 -9.98
CA PHE A 214 11.49 -15.71 -9.34
C PHE A 214 11.85 -17.15 -9.75
N ASN A 215 12.94 -17.36 -10.50
CA ASN A 215 13.29 -18.67 -11.07
C ASN A 215 13.50 -19.76 -10.01
N ASP A 216 14.07 -19.41 -8.86
CA ASP A 216 14.28 -20.31 -7.74
C ASP A 216 12.96 -20.83 -7.15
N LEU A 217 11.92 -19.99 -7.13
CA LEU A 217 10.59 -20.34 -6.63
C LEU A 217 9.83 -21.23 -7.64
N LEU A 218 10.08 -21.06 -8.93
CA LEU A 218 9.46 -21.86 -9.98
C LEU A 218 9.95 -23.29 -10.01
N GLY A 219 11.17 -23.57 -9.49
CA GLY A 219 11.79 -24.90 -9.48
C GLY A 219 11.36 -25.82 -8.36
N GLU A 220 10.97 -25.31 -7.19
CA GLU A 220 10.76 -26.13 -5.99
C GLU A 220 9.30 -26.47 -5.68
N GLU A 221 8.33 -25.59 -5.94
CA GLU A 221 6.91 -25.85 -5.60
C GLU A 221 5.92 -25.53 -6.73
N ILE A 222 6.26 -24.60 -7.60
CA ILE A 222 5.41 -24.19 -8.74
C ILE A 222 5.77 -25.00 -9.99
N GLY A 223 6.91 -25.66 -9.99
CA GLY A 223 7.60 -26.25 -11.15
C GLY A 223 7.19 -27.68 -11.50
N LYS A 224 6.04 -28.20 -11.11
CA LYS A 224 5.56 -29.47 -11.70
C LYS A 224 4.99 -29.33 -13.11
N ASN A 225 5.01 -28.13 -13.68
CA ASN A 225 4.75 -27.92 -15.11
C ASN A 225 5.93 -27.18 -15.74
N PRO A 226 6.68 -27.85 -16.65
CA PRO A 226 7.78 -27.21 -17.36
C PRO A 226 7.22 -26.25 -18.41
N VAL A 227 8.04 -25.21 -18.64
CA VAL A 227 7.96 -24.32 -19.80
C VAL A 227 7.10 -23.08 -19.65
N PHE A 228 7.80 -22.00 -19.27
CA PHE A 228 7.46 -20.67 -19.73
C PHE A 228 7.72 -20.61 -21.26
N ASP A 229 6.82 -21.15 -22.04
CA ASP A 229 6.78 -20.91 -23.49
C ASP A 229 5.81 -19.77 -23.76
N CYS A 230 6.37 -18.54 -23.81
CA CYS A 230 5.62 -17.31 -24.07
C CYS A 230 5.00 -17.23 -25.49
N GLN A 231 5.20 -18.26 -26.33
CA GLN A 231 4.73 -18.24 -27.71
C GLN A 231 3.44 -19.00 -27.98
N ASN A 232 3.00 -19.89 -27.09
CA ASN A 232 1.92 -20.83 -27.42
C ASN A 232 0.56 -20.58 -26.72
N ASP A 233 0.43 -19.63 -25.79
CA ASP A 233 -0.81 -19.48 -25.02
C ASP A 233 -1.61 -18.19 -25.37
N ARG A 234 -1.74 -17.88 -26.66
CA ARG A 234 -2.68 -16.80 -27.10
C ARG A 234 -4.17 -17.19 -27.00
N GLY A 235 -4.49 -18.36 -26.45
CA GLY A 235 -5.83 -18.95 -26.52
C GLY A 235 -6.64 -19.08 -25.23
N ALA A 236 -6.08 -18.79 -24.05
CA ALA A 236 -6.75 -19.08 -22.79
C ALA A 236 -6.84 -17.89 -21.81
N ILE A 237 -7.14 -16.70 -22.30
CA ILE A 237 -7.68 -15.65 -21.45
C ILE A 237 -9.19 -15.80 -21.42
N ALA A 238 -9.68 -16.83 -20.73
CA ALA A 238 -11.05 -16.86 -20.27
C ALA A 238 -11.22 -15.71 -19.28
N HIS A 239 -12.14 -14.80 -19.59
CA HIS A 239 -12.62 -13.75 -18.72
C HIS A 239 -12.88 -14.32 -17.33
N ASN A 240 -12.00 -14.00 -16.40
CA ASN A 240 -12.32 -14.11 -14.99
C ASN A 240 -13.17 -12.86 -14.67
N PRO A 241 -14.47 -13.00 -14.39
CA PRO A 241 -15.27 -11.85 -14.04
C PRO A 241 -14.64 -11.21 -12.81
N ALA A 242 -14.41 -9.90 -12.89
CA ALA A 242 -13.96 -9.12 -11.75
C ALA A 242 -14.79 -9.49 -10.53
N PRO A 243 -14.18 -9.69 -9.34
CA PRO A 243 -14.94 -10.07 -8.16
C PRO A 243 -16.08 -9.07 -7.95
N VAL A 244 -17.27 -9.59 -7.69
CA VAL A 244 -18.58 -8.90 -7.63
C VAL A 244 -18.66 -7.83 -6.50
N TYR A 245 -17.56 -7.34 -6.02
CA TYR A 245 -17.50 -6.31 -4.98
C TYR A 245 -17.72 -4.87 -5.48
N ASN A 246 -17.79 -4.64 -6.78
CA ASN A 246 -17.99 -3.30 -7.35
C ASN A 246 -19.45 -2.95 -7.68
N THR A 247 -20.43 -3.75 -7.25
CA THR A 247 -21.85 -3.45 -7.53
C THR A 247 -22.59 -2.79 -6.37
N ILE A 248 -21.90 -2.40 -5.31
CA ILE A 248 -22.53 -1.61 -4.25
C ILE A 248 -22.22 -0.14 -4.48
N SER A 249 -23.25 0.54 -4.98
CA SER A 249 -23.47 1.99 -4.96
C SER A 249 -22.74 2.85 -6.00
N ARG A 250 -23.38 2.97 -7.16
CA ARG A 250 -23.27 4.18 -8.02
C ARG A 250 -23.97 5.42 -7.40
N ARG A 251 -24.03 5.56 -6.08
CA ARG A 251 -24.49 6.80 -5.46
C ARG A 251 -23.29 7.51 -4.85
N PRO A 252 -23.01 8.74 -5.25
CA PRO A 252 -21.98 9.55 -4.61
C PRO A 252 -22.42 9.79 -3.16
N PHE A 253 -21.58 9.42 -2.19
CA PHE A 253 -21.70 9.94 -0.84
C PHE A 253 -21.34 11.42 -0.88
N VAL A 254 -22.33 12.26 -1.02
CA VAL A 254 -22.20 13.70 -0.80
C VAL A 254 -22.40 13.90 0.70
N PHE A 255 -21.32 14.18 1.42
CA PHE A 255 -21.42 14.75 2.74
C PHE A 255 -21.98 16.18 2.61
N SER A 256 -23.27 16.34 2.80
CA SER A 256 -23.90 17.62 3.05
C SER A 256 -23.57 18.02 4.49
N SER A 257 -23.01 19.20 4.67
CA SER A 257 -22.76 19.79 5.98
C SER A 257 -24.12 20.18 6.63
N GLY A 258 -24.85 19.22 7.13
CA GLY A 258 -26.18 19.47 7.72
C GLY A 258 -26.91 18.24 8.24
N ASP A 259 -26.50 17.04 7.89
CA ASP A 259 -27.21 15.85 8.33
C ASP A 259 -26.67 15.35 9.69
N HIS A 260 -27.39 15.70 10.75
CA HIS A 260 -27.25 15.04 12.03
C HIS A 260 -27.74 13.60 11.92
N LEU A 261 -26.80 12.64 11.96
CA LEU A 261 -27.11 11.21 12.09
C LEU A 261 -27.79 10.96 13.44
N ASP A 262 -29.10 10.74 13.41
CA ASP A 262 -29.88 10.28 14.56
C ASP A 262 -29.73 8.75 14.69
N TRP A 263 -28.70 8.31 15.40
CA TRP A 263 -28.36 6.91 15.65
C TRP A 263 -29.39 6.12 16.48
N ARG A 264 -30.51 6.75 16.88
CA ARG A 264 -31.57 6.13 17.68
C ARG A 264 -32.63 5.38 16.87
N LYS A 265 -32.65 5.49 15.54
CA LYS A 265 -33.71 4.90 14.71
C LYS A 265 -33.41 3.52 14.11
N ASP A 266 -32.20 3.01 14.16
CA ASP A 266 -31.84 1.74 13.51
C ASP A 266 -31.65 0.56 14.48
N ARG A 267 -32.37 0.54 15.60
CA ARG A 267 -32.53 -0.66 16.41
C ARG A 267 -33.89 -1.30 16.15
N LYS A 268 -34.03 -1.93 14.97
CA LYS A 268 -35.00 -3.03 14.75
C LYS A 268 -34.49 -3.87 13.58
N ILE A 269 -33.99 -5.00 13.94
CA ILE A 269 -33.96 -6.37 13.46
C ILE A 269 -32.61 -6.96 13.82
#